data_631856e633b3dcad9d3321d97b12d258
#
_entry.id   631856e633b3dcad9d3321d97b12d258
#
_cell.length_a   1.000
_cell.length_b   1.000
_cell.length_c   1.000
_cell.angle_alpha   90.00
_cell.angle_beta   90.00
_cell.angle_gamma   90.00
#
_symmetry.space_group_name_H-M   'P 1'
#
loop_
_entity.id
_entity.type
_entity.pdbx_description
1 polymer ?
#
loop_
_entity_poly.entity_id
_entity_poly.type
_entity_poly.pdbx_seq_one_letter_code
_entity_poly.pdbx_strand_id
1 'polypeptide(L)'
;EADWTLIGEVKNNPRMHIPIIGNGDITSAIRAKECLDRYGVDAIMIGRGSIGRPWIFREVKHFLETGNELPPETFEWYLNVLREEVLNSVARLDERRGIIHIRRHLAATPLFKGIPNFRETRIAMLRTESVEELFQIFDKIKPEGE
;
A
#
# COMPACT_ATOMS: atom_id res chain seq x y z
N GLU A 1 5.43 10.31 -14.93
CA GLU A 1 6.31 9.23 -14.44
C GLU A 1 7.60 9.84 -13.89
N ALA A 2 8.12 9.32 -12.77
CA ALA A 2 9.34 9.85 -12.14
C ALA A 2 10.57 9.53 -13.02
N ASP A 3 11.41 10.54 -13.20
CA ASP A 3 12.69 10.38 -13.90
C ASP A 3 13.78 9.88 -12.95
N TRP A 4 14.02 8.60 -12.95
CA TRP A 4 15.03 7.95 -12.14
C TRP A 4 16.46 8.15 -12.63
N THR A 5 16.66 8.64 -13.86
CA THR A 5 18.01 8.92 -14.38
C THR A 5 18.70 10.01 -13.56
N LEU A 6 17.97 11.06 -13.20
CA LEU A 6 18.45 12.14 -12.35
C LEU A 6 18.84 11.64 -10.94
N ILE A 7 18.07 10.70 -10.37
CA ILE A 7 18.41 10.08 -9.08
C ILE A 7 19.71 9.29 -9.19
N GLY A 8 19.87 8.51 -10.27
CA GLY A 8 21.09 7.79 -10.57
C GLY A 8 22.31 8.70 -10.76
N GLU A 9 22.16 9.82 -11.45
CA GLU A 9 23.21 10.81 -11.61
C GLU A 9 23.65 11.39 -10.27
N VAL A 10 22.72 11.71 -9.37
CA VAL A 10 23.03 12.18 -8.02
C VAL A 10 23.81 11.11 -7.25
N LYS A 11 23.34 9.85 -7.28
CA LYS A 11 24.02 8.74 -6.59
C LYS A 11 25.43 8.51 -7.09
N ASN A 12 25.67 8.61 -8.38
CA ASN A 12 26.98 8.36 -9.00
C ASN A 12 27.87 9.60 -9.04
N ASN A 13 27.46 10.72 -8.48
CA ASN A 13 28.32 11.91 -8.37
C ASN A 13 29.46 11.65 -7.39
N PRO A 14 30.77 11.83 -7.80
CA PRO A 14 31.93 11.58 -6.94
C PRO A 14 31.97 12.43 -5.66
N ARG A 15 31.20 13.51 -5.61
CA ARG A 15 31.10 14.39 -4.42
C ARG A 15 29.99 13.95 -3.47
N MET A 16 29.18 12.93 -3.83
CA MET A 16 28.06 12.44 -3.02
C MET A 16 28.58 11.37 -2.05
N HIS A 17 28.59 11.71 -0.77
CA HIS A 17 29.11 10.85 0.30
C HIS A 17 28.05 10.43 1.33
N ILE A 18 26.79 10.82 1.12
CA ILE A 18 25.66 10.44 1.96
C ILE A 18 24.82 9.36 1.26
N PRO A 19 24.07 8.54 2.01
CA PRO A 19 23.12 7.61 1.43
C PRO A 19 22.05 8.32 0.59
N ILE A 20 21.74 7.78 -0.58
CA ILE A 20 20.70 8.28 -1.48
C ILE A 20 19.51 7.35 -1.43
N ILE A 21 18.35 7.89 -1.08
CA ILE A 21 17.07 7.20 -1.04
C ILE A 21 16.27 7.63 -2.27
N GLY A 22 16.06 6.70 -3.20
CA GLY A 22 15.29 6.96 -4.41
C GLY A 22 13.78 6.91 -4.16
N ASN A 23 13.04 7.86 -4.70
CA ASN A 23 11.58 7.93 -4.60
C ASN A 23 10.96 8.25 -5.96
N GLY A 24 9.89 7.55 -6.30
CA GLY A 24 9.07 7.82 -7.47
C GLY A 24 8.55 6.55 -8.13
N ASP A 25 7.23 6.46 -8.23
CA ASP A 25 6.48 5.44 -8.98
C ASP A 25 6.91 3.97 -8.71
N ILE A 26 7.26 3.68 -7.45
CA ILE A 26 7.46 2.32 -6.97
C ILE A 26 6.10 1.73 -6.64
N THR A 27 5.61 0.84 -7.50
CA THR A 27 4.27 0.23 -7.40
C THR A 27 4.28 -1.30 -7.33
N SER A 28 5.47 -1.92 -7.41
CA SER A 28 5.63 -3.37 -7.30
C SER A 28 7.00 -3.75 -6.76
N ALA A 29 7.14 -4.98 -6.31
CA ALA A 29 8.40 -5.53 -5.84
C ALA A 29 9.45 -5.60 -6.97
N ILE A 30 9.02 -5.97 -8.18
CA ILE A 30 9.87 -6.00 -9.37
C ILE A 30 10.42 -4.61 -9.66
N ARG A 31 9.54 -3.59 -9.68
CA ARG A 31 9.95 -2.20 -9.93
C ARG A 31 10.91 -1.68 -8.85
N ALA A 32 10.69 -2.05 -7.60
CA ALA A 32 11.59 -1.71 -6.50
C ALA A 32 13.01 -2.25 -6.74
N LYS A 33 13.11 -3.53 -7.12
CA LYS A 33 14.40 -4.17 -7.43
C LYS A 33 15.07 -3.55 -8.65
N GLU A 34 14.33 -3.33 -9.74
CA GLU A 34 14.86 -2.67 -10.94
C GLU A 34 15.47 -1.30 -10.62
N CYS A 35 14.81 -0.50 -9.80
CA CYS A 35 15.31 0.82 -9.42
C CYS A 35 16.58 0.72 -8.56
N LEU A 36 16.62 -0.19 -7.60
CA LEU A 36 17.81 -0.45 -6.80
C LEU A 36 19.00 -0.88 -7.66
N ASP A 37 18.80 -1.89 -8.51
CA ASP A 37 19.86 -2.47 -9.31
C ASP A 37 20.37 -1.52 -10.39
N ARG A 38 19.46 -0.83 -11.08
CA ARG A 38 19.78 0.02 -12.22
C ARG A 38 20.43 1.34 -11.81
N TYR A 39 19.95 1.98 -10.74
CA TYR A 39 20.40 3.31 -10.35
C TYR A 39 21.32 3.31 -9.13
N GLY A 40 21.49 2.16 -8.49
CA GLY A 40 22.46 1.95 -7.41
C GLY A 40 22.18 2.73 -6.13
N VAL A 41 20.92 3.20 -5.93
CA VAL A 41 20.53 3.92 -4.71
C VAL A 41 20.65 3.02 -3.48
N ASP A 42 20.87 3.62 -2.32
CA ASP A 42 21.09 2.88 -1.08
C ASP A 42 19.79 2.36 -0.47
N ALA A 43 18.68 3.03 -0.77
CA ALA A 43 17.34 2.62 -0.36
C ALA A 43 16.28 3.21 -1.30
N ILE A 44 15.06 2.73 -1.17
CA ILE A 44 13.89 3.26 -1.88
C ILE A 44 12.82 3.73 -0.89
N MET A 45 12.09 4.75 -1.28
CA MET A 45 10.90 5.24 -0.59
C MET A 45 9.66 4.93 -1.42
N ILE A 46 8.65 4.33 -0.79
CA ILE A 46 7.37 4.04 -1.42
C ILE A 46 6.33 4.99 -0.83
N GLY A 47 5.81 5.88 -1.68
CA GLY A 47 4.75 6.83 -1.30
C GLY A 47 3.37 6.32 -1.72
N ARG A 48 2.84 6.87 -2.82
CA ARG A 48 1.48 6.56 -3.32
C ARG A 48 1.22 5.08 -3.57
N GLY A 49 2.24 4.29 -3.92
CA GLY A 49 2.13 2.85 -4.14
C GLY A 49 1.70 2.04 -2.92
N SER A 50 1.83 2.59 -1.71
CA SER A 50 1.39 1.94 -0.47
C SER A 50 -0.02 2.32 -0.02
N ILE A 51 -0.65 3.33 -0.63
CA ILE A 51 -1.99 3.79 -0.25
C ILE A 51 -3.01 2.69 -0.55
N GLY A 52 -3.67 2.19 0.49
CA GLY A 52 -4.61 1.07 0.40
C GLY A 52 -3.97 -0.29 0.11
N ARG A 53 -2.64 -0.34 0.11
CA ARG A 53 -1.85 -1.54 -0.13
C ARG A 53 -0.58 -1.56 0.74
N PRO A 54 -0.70 -1.50 2.07
CA PRO A 54 0.46 -1.44 2.96
C PRO A 54 1.33 -2.69 2.91
N TRP A 55 0.79 -3.83 2.50
CA TRP A 55 1.52 -5.09 2.31
C TRP A 55 2.58 -5.03 1.20
N ILE A 56 2.62 -3.98 0.38
CA ILE A 56 3.67 -3.80 -0.64
C ILE A 56 5.07 -3.82 -0.02
N PHE A 57 5.26 -3.33 1.20
CA PHE A 57 6.54 -3.37 1.88
C PHE A 57 7.00 -4.80 2.19
N ARG A 58 6.07 -5.67 2.58
CA ARG A 58 6.33 -7.10 2.79
C ARG A 58 6.70 -7.80 1.48
N GLU A 59 5.96 -7.50 0.41
CA GLU A 59 6.22 -8.03 -0.93
C GLU A 59 7.60 -7.62 -1.44
N VAL A 60 7.93 -6.34 -1.33
CA VAL A 60 9.23 -5.80 -1.75
C VAL A 60 10.37 -6.43 -0.95
N LYS A 61 10.24 -6.49 0.39
CA LYS A 61 11.26 -7.09 1.25
C LYS A 61 11.53 -8.54 0.84
N HIS A 62 10.49 -9.34 0.71
CA HIS A 62 10.62 -10.76 0.31
C HIS A 62 11.32 -10.89 -1.05
N PHE A 63 10.92 -10.10 -2.03
CA PHE A 63 11.50 -10.15 -3.37
C PHE A 63 12.98 -9.75 -3.38
N LEU A 64 13.37 -8.74 -2.62
CA LEU A 64 14.77 -8.32 -2.48
C LEU A 64 15.63 -9.39 -1.80
N GLU A 65 15.07 -10.12 -0.84
CA GLU A 65 15.77 -11.18 -0.11
C GLU A 65 15.89 -12.50 -0.89
N THR A 66 14.87 -12.84 -1.67
CA THR A 66 14.75 -14.18 -2.30
C THR A 66 14.83 -14.19 -3.83
N GLY A 67 14.60 -13.04 -4.46
CA GLY A 67 14.42 -12.95 -5.92
C GLY A 67 13.10 -13.49 -6.45
N ASN A 68 12.20 -13.93 -5.59
CA ASN A 68 10.89 -14.48 -5.93
C ASN A 68 9.76 -13.62 -5.40
N GLU A 69 8.65 -13.56 -6.14
CA GLU A 69 7.45 -12.90 -5.65
C GLU A 69 6.87 -13.64 -4.45
N LEU A 70 6.39 -12.87 -3.48
CA LEU A 70 5.71 -13.43 -2.33
C LEU A 70 4.36 -14.01 -2.78
N PRO A 71 4.04 -15.27 -2.47
CA PRO A 71 2.72 -15.81 -2.75
C PRO A 71 1.61 -14.97 -2.11
N PRO A 72 0.45 -14.80 -2.79
CA PRO A 72 -0.64 -14.04 -2.23
C PRO A 72 -1.20 -14.70 -0.97
N GLU A 73 -1.64 -13.87 -0.04
CA GLU A 73 -2.36 -14.29 1.15
C GLU A 73 -3.85 -14.46 0.87
N THR A 74 -4.61 -14.90 1.87
CA THR A 74 -6.07 -14.98 1.77
C THR A 74 -6.70 -13.59 1.75
N PHE A 75 -7.92 -13.49 1.20
CA PHE A 75 -8.70 -12.25 1.26
C PHE A 75 -8.87 -11.74 2.69
N GLU A 76 -9.18 -12.63 3.61
CA GLU A 76 -9.35 -12.29 5.03
C GLU A 76 -8.06 -11.75 5.66
N TRP A 77 -6.90 -12.28 5.28
CA TRP A 77 -5.62 -11.73 5.73
C TRP A 77 -5.46 -10.26 5.31
N TYR A 78 -5.69 -9.95 4.04
CA TYR A 78 -5.60 -8.57 3.54
C TYR A 78 -6.64 -7.66 4.20
N LEU A 79 -7.86 -8.16 4.41
CA LEU A 79 -8.92 -7.41 5.09
C LEU A 79 -8.55 -7.08 6.53
N ASN A 80 -7.90 -8.01 7.23
CA ASN A 80 -7.40 -7.80 8.59
C ASN A 80 -6.30 -6.74 8.64
N VAL A 81 -5.42 -6.68 7.64
CA VAL A 81 -4.45 -5.58 7.52
C VAL A 81 -5.16 -4.23 7.39
N LEU A 82 -6.22 -4.15 6.59
CA LEU A 82 -7.02 -2.91 6.49
C LEU A 82 -7.73 -2.56 7.80
N ARG A 83 -8.23 -3.55 8.57
CA ARG A 83 -8.79 -3.32 9.92
C ARG A 83 -7.75 -2.72 10.85
N GLU A 84 -6.52 -3.24 10.84
CA GLU A 84 -5.43 -2.69 11.65
C GLU A 84 -5.10 -1.24 11.24
N GLU A 85 -5.07 -0.91 9.95
CA GLU A 85 -4.88 0.47 9.50
C GLU A 85 -5.97 1.41 10.01
N VAL A 86 -7.24 0.97 9.98
CA VAL A 86 -8.37 1.74 10.55
C VAL A 86 -8.15 1.98 12.03
N LEU A 87 -7.87 0.95 12.80
CA LEU A 87 -7.66 1.06 14.26
C LEU A 87 -6.47 1.96 14.59
N ASN A 88 -5.37 1.84 13.88
CA ASN A 88 -4.20 2.70 14.04
C ASN A 88 -4.51 4.17 13.72
N SER A 89 -5.30 4.44 12.68
CA SER A 89 -5.73 5.78 12.32
C SER A 89 -6.61 6.40 13.41
N VAL A 90 -7.56 5.63 13.95
CA VAL A 90 -8.45 6.05 15.02
C VAL A 90 -7.69 6.28 16.33
N ALA A 91 -6.77 5.41 16.68
CA ALA A 91 -5.96 5.56 17.90
C ALA A 91 -5.09 6.82 17.88
N ARG A 92 -4.66 7.26 16.69
CA ARG A 92 -3.80 8.46 16.54
C ARG A 92 -4.59 9.77 16.47
N LEU A 93 -5.82 9.75 16.04
CA LEU A 93 -6.60 10.97 15.76
C LEU A 93 -7.83 11.10 16.69
N ASP A 94 -8.77 10.29 16.55
CA ASP A 94 -10.03 9.93 17.20
C ASP A 94 -10.86 9.15 16.19
N GLU A 95 -12.03 8.64 16.60
CA GLU A 95 -12.83 7.78 15.72
C GLU A 95 -13.24 8.51 14.43
N ARG A 96 -13.87 9.68 14.54
CA ARG A 96 -14.36 10.40 13.37
C ARG A 96 -13.24 10.82 12.42
N ARG A 97 -12.21 11.47 12.93
CA ARG A 97 -11.08 11.94 12.10
C ARG A 97 -10.28 10.77 11.55
N GLY A 98 -10.10 9.72 12.33
CA GLY A 98 -9.41 8.51 11.91
C GLY A 98 -10.12 7.80 10.75
N ILE A 99 -11.45 7.66 10.84
CA ILE A 99 -12.26 7.10 9.76
C ILE A 99 -12.19 7.98 8.50
N ILE A 100 -12.34 9.28 8.63
CA ILE A 100 -12.24 10.21 7.48
C ILE A 100 -10.86 10.12 6.82
N HIS A 101 -9.80 10.07 7.62
CA HIS A 101 -8.43 9.95 7.13
C HIS A 101 -8.20 8.67 6.33
N ILE A 102 -8.72 7.53 6.82
CA ILE A 102 -8.50 6.22 6.19
C ILE A 102 -9.32 6.02 4.90
N ARG A 103 -10.34 6.83 4.64
CA ARG A 103 -11.22 6.71 3.45
C ARG A 103 -10.44 6.64 2.14
N ARG A 104 -9.36 7.43 1.99
CA ARG A 104 -8.54 7.40 0.78
C ARG A 104 -7.84 6.05 0.59
N HIS A 105 -7.43 5.38 1.66
CA HIS A 105 -6.83 4.06 1.63
C HIS A 105 -7.87 3.02 1.21
N LEU A 106 -9.06 3.06 1.81
CA LEU A 106 -10.17 2.18 1.47
C LEU A 106 -10.68 2.39 0.04
N ALA A 107 -10.64 3.63 -0.46
CA ALA A 107 -11.02 3.95 -1.84
C ALA A 107 -10.00 3.45 -2.87
N ALA A 108 -8.72 3.43 -2.50
CA ALA A 108 -7.61 3.09 -3.40
C ALA A 108 -7.20 1.61 -3.35
N THR A 109 -7.63 0.86 -2.33
CA THR A 109 -7.20 -0.53 -2.17
C THR A 109 -7.58 -1.40 -3.36
N PRO A 110 -6.66 -2.22 -3.89
CA PRO A 110 -6.97 -3.19 -4.93
C PRO A 110 -7.78 -4.39 -4.42
N LEU A 111 -7.91 -4.57 -3.10
CA LEU A 111 -8.54 -5.73 -2.48
C LEU A 111 -9.99 -5.94 -2.93
N PHE A 112 -10.71 -4.85 -3.16
CA PHE A 112 -12.13 -4.91 -3.54
C PHE A 112 -12.37 -4.86 -5.05
N LYS A 113 -11.29 -4.85 -5.84
CA LYS A 113 -11.39 -4.82 -7.30
C LYS A 113 -11.92 -6.17 -7.81
N GLY A 114 -12.94 -6.11 -8.66
CA GLY A 114 -13.54 -7.30 -9.27
C GLY A 114 -14.66 -7.94 -8.46
N ILE A 115 -14.98 -7.46 -7.26
CA ILE A 115 -16.13 -7.95 -6.49
C ILE A 115 -17.42 -7.47 -7.17
N PRO A 116 -18.33 -8.39 -7.56
CA PRO A 116 -19.58 -8.03 -8.21
C PRO A 116 -20.46 -7.15 -7.31
N ASN A 117 -21.20 -6.24 -7.93
CA ASN A 117 -22.19 -5.38 -7.25
C ASN A 117 -21.63 -4.57 -6.06
N PHE A 118 -20.32 -4.33 -6.03
CA PHE A 118 -19.63 -3.68 -4.91
C PHE A 118 -19.92 -2.19 -4.75
N ARG A 119 -20.59 -1.55 -5.71
CA ARG A 119 -20.82 -0.09 -5.73
C ARG A 119 -21.50 0.43 -4.46
N GLU A 120 -22.60 -0.20 -4.05
CA GLU A 120 -23.35 0.23 -2.85
C GLU A 120 -22.56 0.00 -1.57
N THR A 121 -21.90 -1.15 -1.46
CA THR A 121 -21.00 -1.48 -0.35
C THR A 121 -19.86 -0.46 -0.25
N ARG A 122 -19.27 -0.08 -1.37
CA ARG A 122 -18.23 0.95 -1.42
C ARG A 122 -18.74 2.30 -0.94
N ILE A 123 -19.94 2.72 -1.37
CA ILE A 123 -20.54 3.97 -0.92
C ILE A 123 -20.80 3.94 0.59
N ALA A 124 -21.36 2.86 1.12
CA ALA A 124 -21.58 2.69 2.55
C ALA A 124 -20.27 2.77 3.35
N MET A 125 -19.25 2.01 2.91
CA MET A 125 -17.92 1.97 3.51
C MET A 125 -17.27 3.37 3.57
N LEU A 126 -17.42 4.19 2.53
CA LEU A 126 -16.81 5.51 2.46
C LEU A 126 -17.64 6.61 3.12
N ARG A 127 -18.87 6.32 3.57
CA ARG A 127 -19.75 7.28 4.24
C ARG A 127 -19.82 7.10 5.75
N THR A 128 -19.64 5.88 6.24
CA THR A 128 -19.69 5.63 7.70
C THR A 128 -18.63 6.45 8.45
N GLU A 129 -18.93 6.84 9.67
CA GLU A 129 -18.05 7.55 10.59
C GLU A 129 -17.79 6.73 11.87
N SER A 130 -18.25 5.48 11.92
CA SER A 130 -18.10 4.54 13.03
C SER A 130 -17.25 3.34 12.63
N VAL A 131 -16.32 2.96 13.51
CA VAL A 131 -15.49 1.74 13.34
C VAL A 131 -16.36 0.50 13.34
N GLU A 132 -17.35 0.43 14.24
CA GLU A 132 -18.25 -0.69 14.34
C GLU A 132 -19.03 -0.92 13.04
N GLU A 133 -19.65 0.13 12.50
CA GLU A 133 -20.37 0.06 11.24
C GLU A 133 -19.45 -0.33 10.07
N LEU A 134 -18.24 0.25 10.01
CA LEU A 134 -17.27 -0.07 8.98
C LEU A 134 -16.88 -1.56 9.02
N PHE A 135 -16.65 -2.10 10.20
CA PHE A 135 -16.27 -3.51 10.35
C PHE A 135 -17.44 -4.45 10.06
N GLN A 136 -18.67 -4.07 10.39
CA GLN A 136 -19.87 -4.82 9.97
C GLN A 136 -20.03 -4.84 8.44
N ILE A 137 -19.63 -3.75 7.76
CA ILE A 137 -19.59 -3.73 6.29
C ILE A 137 -18.51 -4.67 5.78
N PHE A 138 -17.30 -4.65 6.36
CA PHE A 138 -16.19 -5.54 5.99
C PHE A 138 -16.59 -7.02 6.12
N ASP A 139 -17.27 -7.39 7.21
CA ASP A 139 -17.71 -8.78 7.48
C ASP A 139 -18.69 -9.32 6.45
N LYS A 140 -19.38 -8.43 5.72
CA LYS A 140 -20.32 -8.80 4.66
C LYS A 140 -19.68 -8.92 3.28
N ILE A 141 -18.44 -8.47 3.12
CA ILE A 141 -17.73 -8.54 1.84
C ILE A 141 -17.23 -9.96 1.62
N LYS A 142 -17.67 -10.59 0.55
CA LYS A 142 -17.20 -11.92 0.13
C LYS A 142 -16.61 -11.81 -1.27
N PRO A 143 -15.38 -12.29 -1.50
CA PRO A 143 -14.84 -12.45 -2.84
C PRO A 143 -15.61 -13.52 -3.60
N GLU A 144 -15.59 -13.47 -4.94
CA GLU A 144 -16.14 -14.55 -5.76
C GLU A 144 -15.34 -15.84 -5.51
N GLY A 145 -16.05 -16.91 -5.12
CA GLY A 145 -15.47 -18.26 -5.03
C GLY A 145 -15.29 -18.82 -3.61
N GLU A 146 -15.78 -18.11 -2.57
CA GLU A 146 -15.90 -18.67 -1.22
C GLU A 146 -17.38 -18.87 -0.82
#